data_2365036e4f50789faa1593e8030a7b3e
#
_entry.id   2365036e4f50789faa1593e8030a7b3e
#
_cell.length_a   1.000
_cell.length_b   1.000
_cell.length_c   1.000
_cell.angle_alpha   90.00
_cell.angle_beta   90.00
_cell.angle_gamma   90.00
#
_symmetry.space_group_name_H-M   'P 1'
#
loop_
_entity.id
_entity.type
_entity.pdbx_description
1 polymer ?
#
loop_
_entity_poly.entity_id
_entity_poly.type
_entity_poly.pdbx_seq_one_letter_code
_entity_poly.pdbx_strand_id
1 'polypeptide(L)'
;QLDRIKTFPIFDKGRLGGGLIYTQDAERYKPYGTLAARTLGKPGEFGLEASFDDALSGSNGRNLCVRLVRDIWVPVVSKENIEAKNGRDLLTTIDVDMQDIVESELRKQILDKNATCGTAVIMEVKTGEIRAISNLTRYGSTVRDDENHAVTMRCEPGSTFKLVSLMALIDEAGYGLDYPVDCTENGRYYYQVGRRKYLVQDSHAVGQTDLLGVMEHSSNIGFVKVIDEEYHDSPERFVDFIHSLGIDRQVNMQLNGGLKPIIKDPRRKK
;
A
#
# COMPACT_ATOMS: atom_id res chain seq x y z
N GLN A 1 34.44 6.66 -22.20
CA GLN A 1 35.82 6.40 -21.67
C GLN A 1 36.38 5.11 -22.28
N LEU A 2 35.62 4.02 -22.32
CA LEU A 2 36.09 2.72 -22.88
C LEU A 2 36.51 2.82 -24.33
N ASP A 3 35.75 3.53 -25.17
CA ASP A 3 36.09 3.69 -26.60
C ASP A 3 37.40 4.48 -26.79
N ARG A 4 37.67 5.45 -25.92
CA ARG A 4 38.96 6.15 -25.90
C ARG A 4 40.12 5.24 -25.48
N ILE A 5 39.89 4.35 -24.50
CA ILE A 5 40.93 3.40 -24.05
C ILE A 5 41.26 2.38 -25.19
N LYS A 6 40.24 1.93 -25.94
CA LYS A 6 40.41 1.01 -27.05
C LYS A 6 41.28 1.59 -28.19
N THR A 7 41.44 2.90 -28.28
CA THR A 7 42.30 3.54 -29.32
C THR A 7 43.76 3.71 -28.91
N PHE A 8 44.13 3.35 -27.68
CA PHE A 8 45.54 3.45 -27.24
C PHE A 8 46.42 2.41 -27.91
N PRO A 9 47.72 2.70 -28.24
CA PRO A 9 48.58 1.87 -29.07
C PRO A 9 48.79 0.42 -28.64
N ILE A 10 48.56 0.08 -27.38
CA ILE A 10 48.64 -1.29 -26.89
C ILE A 10 47.26 -1.93 -26.88
N PHE A 11 46.24 -1.18 -26.47
CA PHE A 11 44.87 -1.68 -26.29
C PHE A 11 44.08 -1.80 -27.60
N ASP A 12 44.49 -1.11 -28.66
CA ASP A 12 43.95 -1.24 -30.02
C ASP A 12 44.09 -2.65 -30.62
N LYS A 13 45.04 -3.44 -30.11
CA LYS A 13 45.24 -4.85 -30.49
C LYS A 13 44.24 -5.82 -29.86
N GLY A 14 43.24 -5.32 -29.15
CA GLY A 14 42.17 -6.07 -28.56
C GLY A 14 42.60 -6.97 -27.39
N ARG A 15 41.72 -7.92 -27.00
CA ARG A 15 41.92 -8.76 -25.82
C ARG A 15 43.18 -9.62 -25.86
N LEU A 16 43.48 -10.20 -27.01
CA LEU A 16 44.59 -11.18 -27.15
C LEU A 16 45.94 -10.51 -27.37
N GLY A 17 46.00 -9.43 -28.14
CA GLY A 17 47.25 -8.72 -28.47
C GLY A 17 47.57 -7.58 -27.49
N GLY A 18 46.58 -6.87 -27.04
CA GLY A 18 46.70 -5.71 -26.17
C GLY A 18 46.39 -5.97 -24.68
N GLY A 19 45.87 -7.15 -24.34
CA GLY A 19 45.56 -7.51 -22.97
C GLY A 19 44.36 -6.76 -22.36
N LEU A 20 43.59 -5.98 -23.14
CA LEU A 20 42.44 -5.24 -22.65
C LEU A 20 41.26 -6.20 -22.39
N ILE A 21 40.97 -6.38 -21.11
CA ILE A 21 39.79 -7.13 -20.64
C ILE A 21 38.88 -6.14 -19.94
N TYR A 22 37.63 -6.09 -20.35
CA TYR A 22 36.61 -5.30 -19.67
C TYR A 22 35.34 -6.10 -19.52
N THR A 23 34.62 -5.84 -18.44
CA THR A 23 33.27 -6.33 -18.19
C THR A 23 32.32 -5.15 -18.23
N GLN A 24 31.12 -5.40 -18.73
CA GLN A 24 30.04 -4.42 -18.70
C GLN A 24 29.05 -4.88 -17.64
N ASP A 25 28.95 -4.13 -16.56
CA ASP A 25 27.97 -4.36 -15.53
C ASP A 25 26.83 -3.36 -15.67
N ALA A 26 25.61 -3.80 -15.43
CA ALA A 26 24.45 -2.92 -15.38
C ALA A 26 24.36 -2.28 -13.99
N GLU A 27 24.36 -0.98 -13.92
CA GLU A 27 24.15 -0.23 -12.69
C GLU A 27 22.70 0.28 -12.64
N ARG A 28 22.05 0.06 -11.48
CA ARG A 28 20.72 0.56 -11.24
C ARG A 28 20.75 2.06 -10.94
N TYR A 29 20.14 2.85 -11.80
CA TYR A 29 20.00 4.29 -11.61
C TYR A 29 18.62 4.63 -11.03
N LYS A 30 18.59 5.43 -9.95
CA LYS A 30 17.38 5.93 -9.31
C LYS A 30 17.34 7.46 -9.41
N PRO A 31 16.65 8.03 -10.42
CA PRO A 31 16.67 9.47 -10.67
C PRO A 31 16.11 10.30 -9.52
N TYR A 32 15.16 9.74 -8.78
CA TYR A 32 14.51 10.39 -7.63
C TYR A 32 14.97 9.84 -6.27
N GLY A 33 16.15 9.21 -6.23
CA GLY A 33 16.74 8.71 -4.99
C GLY A 33 15.88 7.66 -4.27
N THR A 34 15.40 8.00 -3.07
CA THR A 34 14.60 7.11 -2.21
C THR A 34 13.08 7.32 -2.33
N LEU A 35 12.63 8.23 -3.21
CA LEU A 35 11.21 8.50 -3.39
C LEU A 35 10.45 7.24 -3.82
N ALA A 36 9.36 6.93 -3.11
CA ALA A 36 8.54 5.73 -3.32
C ALA A 36 9.34 4.41 -3.32
N ALA A 37 10.45 4.34 -2.58
CA ALA A 37 11.41 3.23 -2.64
C ALA A 37 10.77 1.87 -2.37
N ARG A 38 9.85 1.79 -1.39
CA ARG A 38 9.16 0.55 -1.05
C ARG A 38 8.10 0.17 -2.07
N THR A 39 7.42 1.14 -2.66
CA THR A 39 6.40 0.93 -3.69
C THR A 39 7.03 0.48 -5.01
N LEU A 40 8.08 1.18 -5.46
CA LEU A 40 8.85 0.76 -6.64
C LEU A 40 9.51 -0.59 -6.41
N GLY A 41 10.21 -0.73 -5.31
CA GLY A 41 10.69 -2.01 -4.83
C GLY A 41 12.07 -2.41 -5.32
N LYS A 42 12.27 -3.73 -5.38
CA LYS A 42 13.50 -4.38 -5.80
C LYS A 42 13.17 -5.69 -6.53
N PRO A 43 13.82 -5.98 -7.66
CA PRO A 43 13.57 -7.20 -8.44
C PRO A 43 13.62 -8.45 -7.57
N GLY A 44 12.62 -9.32 -7.71
CA GLY A 44 12.52 -10.59 -6.99
C GLY A 44 12.28 -10.49 -5.48
N GLU A 45 12.24 -9.28 -4.88
CA GLU A 45 12.07 -9.13 -3.43
C GLU A 45 10.72 -8.50 -3.07
N PHE A 46 10.44 -7.29 -3.52
CA PHE A 46 9.22 -6.56 -3.15
C PHE A 46 8.88 -5.43 -4.12
N GLY A 47 7.67 -4.87 -3.97
CA GLY A 47 7.19 -3.73 -4.73
C GLY A 47 6.79 -4.07 -6.16
N LEU A 48 6.63 -3.03 -6.99
CA LEU A 48 6.26 -3.18 -8.39
C LEU A 48 7.29 -3.97 -9.18
N GLU A 49 8.58 -3.77 -8.91
CA GLU A 49 9.64 -4.49 -9.60
C GLU A 49 9.59 -6.00 -9.36
N ALA A 50 9.22 -6.44 -8.15
CA ALA A 50 9.02 -7.86 -7.87
C ALA A 50 7.69 -8.37 -8.46
N SER A 51 6.63 -7.55 -8.45
CA SER A 51 5.34 -7.95 -9.00
C SER A 51 5.35 -8.11 -10.52
N PHE A 52 6.23 -7.37 -11.21
CA PHE A 52 6.37 -7.36 -12.66
C PHE A 52 7.73 -7.86 -13.15
N ASP A 53 8.44 -8.64 -12.33
CA ASP A 53 9.79 -9.11 -12.63
C ASP A 53 9.89 -9.84 -13.97
N ASP A 54 8.96 -10.72 -14.28
CA ASP A 54 8.88 -11.43 -15.57
C ASP A 54 8.83 -10.49 -16.80
N ALA A 55 8.22 -9.31 -16.62
CA ALA A 55 8.11 -8.33 -17.68
C ALA A 55 9.36 -7.43 -17.78
N LEU A 56 9.94 -7.11 -16.62
CA LEU A 56 11.05 -6.15 -16.50
C LEU A 56 12.42 -6.80 -16.75
N SER A 57 12.62 -8.05 -16.33
CA SER A 57 13.93 -8.71 -16.35
C SER A 57 14.36 -9.17 -17.74
N GLY A 58 13.41 -9.41 -18.66
CA GLY A 58 13.70 -10.02 -19.95
C GLY A 58 14.23 -11.44 -19.85
N SER A 59 15.07 -11.85 -20.78
CA SER A 59 15.69 -13.19 -20.76
C SER A 59 17.15 -13.15 -21.20
N ASN A 60 17.99 -13.83 -20.45
CA ASN A 60 19.41 -13.95 -20.77
C ASN A 60 19.64 -14.78 -22.04
N GLY A 61 20.52 -14.31 -22.90
CA GLY A 61 21.03 -15.09 -24.02
C GLY A 61 21.99 -16.19 -23.58
N ARG A 62 22.14 -17.19 -24.43
CA ARG A 62 23.11 -18.28 -24.26
C ARG A 62 23.87 -18.47 -25.57
N ASN A 63 25.19 -18.48 -25.51
CA ASN A 63 26.02 -18.75 -26.65
C ASN A 63 26.81 -20.04 -26.39
N LEU A 64 26.84 -20.95 -27.40
CA LEU A 64 27.75 -22.03 -27.39
C LEU A 64 29.18 -21.48 -27.60
N CYS A 65 30.10 -21.83 -26.71
CA CYS A 65 31.49 -21.44 -26.82
C CYS A 65 32.39 -22.72 -26.88
N VAL A 66 33.40 -22.65 -27.72
CA VAL A 66 34.46 -23.70 -27.74
C VAL A 66 35.66 -23.17 -26.98
N ARG A 67 36.20 -24.03 -26.11
CA ARG A 67 37.42 -23.77 -25.36
C ARG A 67 38.64 -24.07 -26.24
N LEU A 68 39.46 -23.02 -26.47
CA LEU A 68 40.74 -23.15 -27.14
C LEU A 68 41.89 -23.33 -26.14
N VAL A 69 43.08 -23.49 -26.65
CA VAL A 69 44.30 -23.56 -25.85
C VAL A 69 44.43 -22.30 -24.96
N ARG A 70 44.91 -22.48 -23.73
CA ARG A 70 45.05 -21.40 -22.72
C ARG A 70 43.75 -20.82 -22.19
N ASP A 71 42.70 -21.63 -22.07
CA ASP A 71 41.41 -21.23 -21.45
C ASP A 71 40.69 -20.10 -22.16
N ILE A 72 40.88 -19.96 -23.47
CA ILE A 72 40.19 -18.96 -24.29
C ILE A 72 38.89 -19.60 -24.78
N TRP A 73 37.75 -18.98 -24.42
CA TRP A 73 36.43 -19.37 -24.90
C TRP A 73 36.05 -18.50 -26.09
N VAL A 74 35.77 -19.14 -27.23
CA VAL A 74 35.36 -18.47 -28.47
C VAL A 74 33.92 -18.83 -28.77
N PRO A 75 33.01 -17.87 -28.94
CA PRO A 75 31.63 -18.15 -29.32
C PRO A 75 31.61 -18.77 -30.73
N VAL A 76 30.78 -19.78 -30.88
CA VAL A 76 30.56 -20.47 -32.15
C VAL A 76 29.16 -20.12 -32.65
N VAL A 77 29.02 -19.87 -33.94
CA VAL A 77 27.72 -19.71 -34.57
C VAL A 77 27.02 -21.05 -34.57
N SER A 78 25.98 -21.18 -33.79
CA SER A 78 25.19 -22.43 -33.67
C SER A 78 23.70 -22.08 -33.65
N LYS A 79 22.87 -23.00 -34.14
CA LYS A 79 21.40 -22.91 -34.01
C LYS A 79 20.92 -23.02 -32.57
N GLU A 80 21.80 -23.45 -31.67
CA GLU A 80 21.54 -23.55 -30.23
C GLU A 80 21.78 -22.24 -29.47
N ASN A 81 22.34 -21.23 -30.15
CA ASN A 81 22.51 -19.91 -29.57
C ASN A 81 21.15 -19.23 -29.37
N ILE A 82 20.91 -18.76 -28.15
CA ILE A 82 19.71 -18.04 -27.76
C ILE A 82 20.10 -16.57 -27.60
N GLU A 83 19.43 -15.70 -28.33
CA GLU A 83 19.64 -14.26 -28.19
C GLU A 83 19.02 -13.74 -26.88
N ALA A 84 19.70 -12.79 -26.23
CA ALA A 84 19.15 -12.08 -25.09
C ALA A 84 17.95 -11.22 -25.53
N LYS A 85 16.91 -11.22 -24.72
CA LYS A 85 15.76 -10.32 -24.93
C LYS A 85 15.70 -9.33 -23.79
N ASN A 86 15.66 -8.04 -24.12
CA ASN A 86 15.49 -6.99 -23.13
C ASN A 86 14.13 -7.11 -22.45
N GLY A 87 14.07 -6.71 -21.19
CA GLY A 87 12.81 -6.50 -20.47
C GLY A 87 11.99 -5.37 -21.09
N ARG A 88 10.75 -5.27 -20.68
CA ARG A 88 9.82 -4.22 -21.07
C ARG A 88 9.78 -3.12 -20.03
N ASP A 89 9.39 -1.93 -20.41
CA ASP A 89 9.14 -0.83 -19.50
C ASP A 89 7.81 -1.02 -18.78
N LEU A 90 7.74 -0.55 -17.54
CA LEU A 90 6.50 -0.48 -16.76
C LEU A 90 6.10 0.98 -16.59
N LEU A 91 5.00 1.38 -17.22
CA LEU A 91 4.37 2.68 -17.00
C LEU A 91 3.43 2.57 -15.80
N THR A 92 3.67 3.41 -14.79
CA THR A 92 2.85 3.46 -13.57
C THR A 92 1.92 4.67 -13.59
N THR A 93 0.92 4.64 -12.72
CA THR A 93 0.00 5.77 -12.50
C THR A 93 0.52 6.76 -11.45
N ILE A 94 1.67 6.48 -10.84
CA ILE A 94 2.29 7.34 -9.83
C ILE A 94 2.73 8.66 -10.48
N ASP A 95 2.25 9.75 -9.92
CA ASP A 95 2.68 11.10 -10.25
C ASP A 95 3.83 11.50 -9.33
N VAL A 96 4.98 11.86 -9.91
CA VAL A 96 6.22 12.12 -9.16
C VAL A 96 6.08 13.34 -8.25
N ASP A 97 5.41 14.39 -8.72
CA ASP A 97 5.25 15.63 -7.96
C ASP A 97 4.29 15.41 -6.78
N MET A 98 3.18 14.70 -7.01
CA MET A 98 2.27 14.31 -5.92
C MET A 98 2.94 13.39 -4.92
N GLN A 99 3.74 12.43 -5.37
CA GLN A 99 4.47 11.50 -4.51
C GLN A 99 5.47 12.23 -3.61
N ASP A 100 6.22 13.20 -4.16
CA ASP A 100 7.20 13.98 -3.40
C ASP A 100 6.52 14.82 -2.31
N ILE A 101 5.43 15.52 -2.66
CA ILE A 101 4.63 16.30 -1.71
C ILE A 101 4.08 15.41 -0.59
N VAL A 102 3.46 14.28 -0.96
CA VAL A 102 2.86 13.36 0.01
C VAL A 102 3.90 12.77 0.96
N GLU A 103 5.06 12.34 0.44
CA GLU A 103 6.11 11.75 1.25
C GLU A 103 6.73 12.80 2.18
N SER A 104 6.98 14.02 1.71
CA SER A 104 7.55 15.10 2.51
C SER A 104 6.63 15.54 3.65
N GLU A 105 5.33 15.73 3.37
CA GLU A 105 4.35 16.12 4.38
C GLU A 105 4.06 14.99 5.38
N LEU A 106 3.99 13.74 4.91
CA LEU A 106 3.83 12.59 5.80
C LEU A 106 5.02 12.47 6.77
N ARG A 107 6.25 12.63 6.26
CA ARG A 107 7.48 12.63 7.05
C ARG A 107 7.45 13.69 8.14
N LYS A 108 7.05 14.90 7.79
CA LYS A 108 6.90 16.02 8.72
C LYS A 108 5.88 15.70 9.80
N GLN A 109 4.69 15.21 9.43
CA GLN A 109 3.65 14.84 10.39
C GLN A 109 4.08 13.72 11.35
N ILE A 110 4.80 12.71 10.87
CA ILE A 110 5.33 11.63 11.71
C ILE A 110 6.29 12.18 12.78
N LEU A 111 7.16 13.11 12.39
CA LEU A 111 8.11 13.74 13.31
C LEU A 111 7.40 14.68 14.30
N ASP A 112 6.53 15.55 13.82
CA ASP A 112 5.80 16.54 14.63
C ASP A 112 4.88 15.87 15.67
N LYS A 113 4.21 14.78 15.27
CA LYS A 113 3.30 14.03 16.15
C LYS A 113 3.98 12.92 16.94
N ASN A 114 5.30 12.75 16.77
CA ASN A 114 6.05 11.66 17.38
C ASN A 114 5.43 10.28 17.10
N ALA A 115 4.86 10.11 15.90
CA ALA A 115 4.22 8.86 15.48
C ALA A 115 5.26 7.77 15.17
N THR A 116 4.88 6.51 15.34
CA THR A 116 5.75 5.36 15.02
C THR A 116 5.81 5.12 13.51
N CYS A 117 4.68 5.22 12.83
CA CYS A 117 4.57 5.08 11.39
C CYS A 117 3.39 5.89 10.86
N GLY A 118 3.32 6.02 9.56
CA GLY A 118 2.20 6.63 8.87
C GLY A 118 2.12 6.17 7.43
N THR A 119 0.93 6.26 6.87
CA THR A 119 0.68 6.01 5.44
C THR A 119 -0.24 7.08 4.88
N ALA A 120 -0.01 7.44 3.62
CA ALA A 120 -0.87 8.34 2.88
C ALA A 120 -1.00 7.84 1.43
N VAL A 121 -2.23 7.85 0.92
CA VAL A 121 -2.55 7.39 -0.43
C VAL A 121 -3.40 8.44 -1.12
N ILE A 122 -3.00 8.85 -2.33
CA ILE A 122 -3.83 9.67 -3.22
C ILE A 122 -4.33 8.77 -4.34
N MET A 123 -5.64 8.70 -4.47
CA MET A 123 -6.33 7.91 -5.48
C MET A 123 -7.28 8.78 -6.28
N GLU A 124 -7.26 8.65 -7.59
CA GLU A 124 -8.24 9.28 -8.46
C GLU A 124 -9.57 8.56 -8.36
N VAL A 125 -10.61 9.26 -7.91
CA VAL A 125 -11.92 8.66 -7.59
C VAL A 125 -12.59 8.01 -8.81
N LYS A 126 -12.44 8.59 -10.00
CA LYS A 126 -13.10 8.10 -11.23
C LYS A 126 -12.49 6.81 -11.77
N THR A 127 -11.17 6.69 -11.68
CA THR A 127 -10.42 5.59 -12.31
C THR A 127 -9.95 4.53 -11.31
N GLY A 128 -9.83 4.91 -10.02
CA GLY A 128 -9.21 4.10 -8.99
C GLY A 128 -7.67 4.07 -9.07
N GLU A 129 -7.07 4.87 -9.96
CA GLU A 129 -5.62 4.94 -10.11
C GLU A 129 -4.96 5.57 -8.91
N ILE A 130 -3.92 4.91 -8.39
CA ILE A 130 -3.09 5.46 -7.32
C ILE A 130 -2.11 6.47 -7.92
N ARG A 131 -2.24 7.73 -7.53
CA ARG A 131 -1.37 8.83 -7.96
C ARG A 131 -0.18 9.02 -7.03
N ALA A 132 -0.34 8.71 -5.74
CA ALA A 132 0.76 8.69 -4.78
C ALA A 132 0.45 7.67 -3.68
N ILE A 133 1.50 7.01 -3.19
CA ILE A 133 1.42 6.09 -2.05
C ILE A 133 2.71 6.18 -1.26
N SER A 134 2.63 6.69 -0.04
CA SER A 134 3.77 6.84 0.86
C SER A 134 3.54 6.09 2.15
N ASN A 135 4.55 5.36 2.59
CA ASN A 135 4.53 4.53 3.79
C ASN A 135 5.83 4.78 4.55
N LEU A 136 5.75 5.38 5.69
CA LEU A 136 6.93 5.77 6.43
C LEU A 136 6.93 5.22 7.85
N THR A 137 8.07 4.68 8.27
CA THR A 137 8.33 4.19 9.63
C THR A 137 9.44 5.01 10.28
N ARG A 138 9.24 5.39 11.54
CA ARG A 138 10.20 6.17 12.31
C ARG A 138 11.10 5.28 13.17
N TYR A 139 12.40 5.53 13.06
CA TYR A 139 13.45 4.91 13.85
C TYR A 139 14.25 5.99 14.57
N GLY A 140 13.83 6.33 15.78
CA GLY A 140 14.43 7.44 16.53
C GLY A 140 14.22 8.79 15.83
N SER A 141 15.27 9.42 15.35
CA SER A 141 15.23 10.68 14.59
C SER A 141 15.14 10.48 13.06
N THR A 142 15.25 9.24 12.58
CA THR A 142 15.17 8.93 11.15
C THR A 142 13.81 8.37 10.75
N VAL A 143 13.38 8.67 9.53
CA VAL A 143 12.12 8.15 8.95
C VAL A 143 12.46 7.51 7.61
N ARG A 144 11.99 6.27 7.39
CA ARG A 144 12.31 5.46 6.21
C ARG A 144 11.05 4.90 5.57
N ASP A 145 11.09 4.70 4.25
CA ASP A 145 10.10 3.98 3.47
C ASP A 145 10.58 2.51 3.32
N ASP A 146 10.29 1.68 4.32
CA ASP A 146 10.77 0.30 4.39
C ASP A 146 9.66 -0.75 4.48
N GLU A 147 8.43 -0.36 4.82
CA GLU A 147 7.28 -1.24 4.89
C GLU A 147 6.06 -0.60 4.23
N ASN A 148 5.35 -1.34 3.38
CA ASN A 148 4.14 -0.83 2.72
C ASN A 148 2.92 -0.99 3.63
N HIS A 149 2.80 -0.14 4.64
CA HIS A 149 1.72 -0.18 5.62
C HIS A 149 0.32 -0.09 4.99
N ALA A 150 0.16 0.66 3.90
CA ALA A 150 -1.13 0.78 3.22
C ALA A 150 -1.65 -0.57 2.70
N VAL A 151 -0.76 -1.52 2.42
CA VAL A 151 -1.10 -2.83 1.85
C VAL A 151 -0.99 -3.96 2.87
N THR A 152 0.00 -3.89 3.78
CA THR A 152 0.35 -4.98 4.68
C THR A 152 -0.14 -4.80 6.10
N MET A 153 -0.65 -3.62 6.48
CA MET A 153 -1.10 -3.35 7.84
C MET A 153 -2.62 -3.51 7.96
N ARG A 154 -3.06 -4.21 9.00
CA ARG A 154 -4.45 -4.22 9.45
C ARG A 154 -4.58 -3.33 10.68
N CYS A 155 -5.45 -2.35 10.62
CA CYS A 155 -5.77 -1.49 11.74
C CYS A 155 -7.29 -1.34 11.89
N GLU A 156 -7.72 -0.95 13.06
CA GLU A 156 -9.10 -0.53 13.28
C GLU A 156 -9.32 0.81 12.55
N PRO A 157 -10.38 0.93 11.72
CA PRO A 157 -10.63 2.12 10.92
C PRO A 157 -11.01 3.35 11.77
N GLY A 158 -11.35 3.15 13.03
CA GLY A 158 -11.76 4.23 13.93
C GLY A 158 -13.02 4.93 13.45
N SER A 159 -13.11 6.25 13.66
CA SER A 159 -14.30 7.05 13.32
C SER A 159 -14.61 7.13 11.82
N THR A 160 -13.70 6.76 10.94
CA THR A 160 -14.01 6.65 9.49
C THR A 160 -15.06 5.57 9.22
N PHE A 161 -15.14 4.55 10.07
CA PHE A 161 -16.16 3.50 9.96
C PHE A 161 -17.58 3.97 10.28
N LYS A 162 -17.74 5.11 10.94
CA LYS A 162 -19.06 5.71 11.23
C LYS A 162 -19.82 6.06 9.95
N LEU A 163 -19.11 6.37 8.86
CA LEU A 163 -19.77 6.55 7.56
C LEU A 163 -20.47 5.25 7.11
N VAL A 164 -19.83 4.11 7.26
CA VAL A 164 -20.43 2.81 6.93
C VAL A 164 -21.64 2.52 7.84
N SER A 165 -21.53 2.86 9.12
CA SER A 165 -22.64 2.72 10.07
C SER A 165 -23.83 3.64 9.70
N LEU A 166 -23.55 4.89 9.30
CA LEU A 166 -24.56 5.82 8.84
C LEU A 166 -25.26 5.32 7.56
N MET A 167 -24.47 4.83 6.59
CA MET A 167 -25.01 4.24 5.36
C MET A 167 -25.95 3.06 5.65
N ALA A 168 -25.60 2.18 6.60
CA ALA A 168 -26.45 1.08 7.01
C ALA A 168 -27.78 1.57 7.60
N LEU A 169 -27.74 2.57 8.47
CA LEU A 169 -28.95 3.15 9.05
C LEU A 169 -29.87 3.80 8.01
N ILE A 170 -29.29 4.49 7.02
CA ILE A 170 -30.08 5.18 5.98
C ILE A 170 -30.58 4.20 4.92
N ASP A 171 -29.67 3.43 4.30
CA ASP A 171 -29.97 2.64 3.10
C ASP A 171 -30.65 1.31 3.42
N GLU A 172 -30.28 0.66 4.52
CA GLU A 172 -30.81 -0.65 4.89
C GLU A 172 -31.96 -0.53 5.89
N ALA A 173 -31.80 0.34 6.92
CA ALA A 173 -32.79 0.46 7.98
C ALA A 173 -33.82 1.60 7.78
N GLY A 174 -33.59 2.52 6.81
CA GLY A 174 -34.52 3.58 6.45
C GLY A 174 -34.60 4.76 7.40
N TYR A 175 -33.58 4.98 8.22
CA TYR A 175 -33.52 6.14 9.13
C TYR A 175 -33.36 7.45 8.36
N GLY A 176 -34.07 8.49 8.76
CA GLY A 176 -33.82 9.86 8.31
C GLY A 176 -32.64 10.49 9.06
N LEU A 177 -32.01 11.47 8.42
CA LEU A 177 -30.93 12.25 9.08
C LEU A 177 -31.44 13.06 10.29
N ASP A 178 -32.74 13.35 10.34
CA ASP A 178 -33.46 14.05 11.42
C ASP A 178 -33.91 13.12 12.56
N TYR A 179 -33.52 11.84 12.52
CA TYR A 179 -33.85 10.89 13.60
C TYR A 179 -33.25 11.35 14.94
N PRO A 180 -34.08 11.57 16.00
CA PRO A 180 -33.61 12.12 17.26
C PRO A 180 -32.72 11.13 18.02
N VAL A 181 -31.59 11.59 18.53
CA VAL A 181 -30.60 10.78 19.25
C VAL A 181 -30.16 11.49 20.53
N ASP A 182 -30.21 10.77 21.65
CA ASP A 182 -29.66 11.24 22.93
C ASP A 182 -28.23 10.75 23.11
N CYS A 183 -27.25 11.63 22.90
CA CYS A 183 -25.81 11.35 23.09
C CYS A 183 -25.33 11.58 24.53
N THR A 184 -26.22 11.81 25.48
CA THR A 184 -26.00 12.12 26.89
C THR A 184 -25.31 13.48 27.15
N GLU A 185 -25.76 14.16 28.20
CA GLU A 185 -25.27 15.51 28.58
C GLU A 185 -23.83 15.52 29.15
N ASN A 186 -23.32 14.34 29.55
CA ASN A 186 -21.99 14.22 30.15
C ASN A 186 -20.96 13.54 29.25
N GLY A 187 -21.34 13.19 28.00
CA GLY A 187 -20.46 12.51 27.04
C GLY A 187 -20.00 11.13 27.48
N ARG A 188 -20.78 10.44 28.34
CA ARG A 188 -20.49 9.09 28.84
C ARG A 188 -21.73 8.22 28.79
N TYR A 189 -21.55 7.00 28.29
CA TYR A 189 -22.60 5.99 28.23
C TYR A 189 -22.04 4.62 28.61
N TYR A 190 -22.76 3.87 29.44
CA TYR A 190 -22.37 2.50 29.83
C TYR A 190 -23.18 1.50 29.03
N TYR A 191 -22.60 1.01 27.97
CA TYR A 191 -23.18 -0.06 27.16
C TYR A 191 -23.05 -1.39 27.88
N GLN A 192 -24.17 -2.14 28.04
CA GLN A 192 -24.21 -3.39 28.76
C GLN A 192 -24.36 -4.58 27.83
N VAL A 193 -23.44 -5.55 27.92
CA VAL A 193 -23.52 -6.84 27.23
C VAL A 193 -23.51 -7.96 28.26
N GLY A 194 -24.66 -8.58 28.50
CA GLY A 194 -24.85 -9.55 29.56
C GLY A 194 -24.53 -8.94 30.93
N ARG A 195 -23.51 -9.48 31.63
CA ARG A 195 -23.06 -8.96 32.93
C ARG A 195 -21.93 -7.91 32.85
N ARG A 196 -21.41 -7.62 31.66
CA ARG A 196 -20.31 -6.69 31.48
C ARG A 196 -20.83 -5.33 31.07
N LYS A 197 -20.20 -4.28 31.60
CA LYS A 197 -20.45 -2.88 31.21
C LYS A 197 -19.21 -2.33 30.54
N TYR A 198 -19.41 -1.68 29.38
CA TYR A 198 -18.37 -1.03 28.59
C TYR A 198 -18.63 0.47 28.60
N LEU A 199 -17.64 1.25 28.99
CA LEU A 199 -17.74 2.69 28.90
C LEU A 199 -17.53 3.14 27.46
N VAL A 200 -18.53 3.80 26.89
CA VAL A 200 -18.46 4.53 25.62
C VAL A 200 -18.34 6.01 25.95
N GLN A 201 -17.38 6.68 25.35
CA GLN A 201 -17.14 8.10 25.58
C GLN A 201 -17.07 8.86 24.27
N ASP A 202 -17.60 10.06 24.28
CA ASP A 202 -17.37 11.08 23.27
C ASP A 202 -16.22 12.01 23.70
N SER A 203 -15.58 12.68 22.73
CA SER A 203 -14.53 13.67 23.01
C SER A 203 -15.04 14.90 23.74
N HIS A 204 -16.33 15.21 23.56
CA HIS A 204 -17.07 16.28 24.23
C HIS A 204 -18.53 15.88 24.37
N ALA A 205 -19.24 16.49 25.32
CA ALA A 205 -20.67 16.25 25.50
C ALA A 205 -21.45 16.81 24.31
N VAL A 206 -22.35 15.99 23.74
CA VAL A 206 -23.19 16.36 22.60
C VAL A 206 -24.64 16.62 23.04
N GLY A 207 -25.15 15.83 24.00
CA GLY A 207 -26.53 15.95 24.47
C GLY A 207 -27.56 15.44 23.48
N GLN A 208 -28.72 16.11 23.44
CA GLN A 208 -29.80 15.80 22.48
C GLN A 208 -29.46 16.36 21.11
N THR A 209 -29.53 15.52 20.09
CA THR A 209 -29.27 15.88 18.69
C THR A 209 -30.09 14.98 17.74
N ASP A 210 -29.76 15.01 16.46
CA ASP A 210 -30.28 14.10 15.45
C ASP A 210 -29.15 13.24 14.86
N LEU A 211 -29.48 12.32 13.93
CA LEU A 211 -28.51 11.43 13.32
C LEU A 211 -27.46 12.20 12.50
N LEU A 212 -27.83 13.35 11.90
CA LEU A 212 -26.88 14.24 11.24
C LEU A 212 -25.87 14.80 12.24
N GLY A 213 -26.34 15.34 13.36
CA GLY A 213 -25.47 15.85 14.43
C GLY A 213 -24.61 14.78 15.09
N VAL A 214 -25.09 13.52 15.19
CA VAL A 214 -24.27 12.37 15.61
C VAL A 214 -23.07 12.20 14.69
N MET A 215 -23.26 12.34 13.38
CA MET A 215 -22.16 12.25 12.40
C MET A 215 -21.25 13.47 12.45
N GLU A 216 -21.80 14.69 12.51
CA GLU A 216 -21.03 15.95 12.54
C GLU A 216 -20.11 16.03 13.77
N HIS A 217 -20.62 15.63 14.94
CA HIS A 217 -19.85 15.59 16.19
C HIS A 217 -19.04 14.31 16.34
N SER A 218 -19.16 13.39 15.40
CA SER A 218 -18.50 12.07 15.47
C SER A 218 -18.77 11.36 16.80
N SER A 219 -20.04 11.41 17.30
CA SER A 219 -20.42 10.80 18.58
C SER A 219 -20.30 9.27 18.54
N ASN A 220 -19.52 8.72 19.45
CA ASN A 220 -19.47 7.27 19.67
C ASN A 220 -20.76 6.78 20.33
N ILE A 221 -21.29 7.58 21.26
CA ILE A 221 -22.49 7.26 22.03
C ILE A 221 -23.69 7.18 21.11
N GLY A 222 -23.86 8.20 20.24
CA GLY A 222 -24.96 8.23 19.29
C GLY A 222 -24.95 7.02 18.37
N PHE A 223 -23.82 6.73 17.72
CA PHE A 223 -23.73 5.55 16.86
C PHE A 223 -23.95 4.23 17.59
N VAL A 224 -23.39 4.05 18.78
CA VAL A 224 -23.60 2.81 19.55
C VAL A 224 -25.07 2.63 19.90
N LYS A 225 -25.77 3.70 20.33
CA LYS A 225 -27.19 3.60 20.68
C LYS A 225 -28.06 3.27 19.47
N VAL A 226 -27.92 3.99 18.37
CA VAL A 226 -28.80 3.78 17.19
C VAL A 226 -28.50 2.43 16.49
N ILE A 227 -27.23 2.03 16.39
CA ILE A 227 -26.86 0.73 15.85
C ILE A 227 -27.36 -0.41 16.75
N ASP A 228 -27.25 -0.27 18.08
CA ASP A 228 -27.77 -1.28 18.99
C ASP A 228 -29.31 -1.35 18.95
N GLU A 229 -29.98 -0.23 18.90
CA GLU A 229 -31.46 -0.16 18.77
C GLU A 229 -31.95 -0.91 17.53
N GLU A 230 -31.31 -0.70 16.37
CA GLU A 230 -31.75 -1.30 15.11
C GLU A 230 -31.31 -2.77 14.94
N TYR A 231 -30.05 -3.07 15.35
CA TYR A 231 -29.44 -4.36 15.01
C TYR A 231 -29.25 -5.31 16.19
N HIS A 232 -29.76 -4.96 17.39
CA HIS A 232 -29.57 -5.79 18.58
C HIS A 232 -30.04 -7.25 18.40
N ASP A 233 -31.24 -7.41 17.86
CA ASP A 233 -31.87 -8.73 17.69
C ASP A 233 -31.43 -9.43 16.39
N SER A 234 -30.81 -8.71 15.47
CA SER A 234 -30.40 -9.21 14.15
C SER A 234 -29.06 -8.61 13.69
N PRO A 235 -27.96 -8.78 14.46
CA PRO A 235 -26.67 -8.16 14.15
C PRO A 235 -26.06 -8.64 12.83
N GLU A 236 -26.49 -9.79 12.31
CA GLU A 236 -26.11 -10.30 10.99
C GLU A 236 -26.56 -9.38 9.86
N ARG A 237 -27.66 -8.65 9.98
CA ARG A 237 -28.12 -7.69 8.97
C ARG A 237 -27.08 -6.59 8.75
N PHE A 238 -26.53 -6.04 9.84
CA PHE A 238 -25.46 -5.04 9.77
C PHE A 238 -24.21 -5.60 9.08
N VAL A 239 -23.81 -6.82 9.42
CA VAL A 239 -22.66 -7.48 8.79
C VAL A 239 -22.93 -7.77 7.32
N ASP A 240 -24.11 -8.21 6.96
CA ASP A 240 -24.51 -8.46 5.55
C ASP A 240 -24.49 -7.16 4.73
N PHE A 241 -24.92 -6.03 5.31
CA PHE A 241 -24.79 -4.72 4.68
C PHE A 241 -23.32 -4.36 4.43
N ILE A 242 -22.43 -4.55 5.41
CA ILE A 242 -20.97 -4.32 5.25
C ILE A 242 -20.42 -5.18 4.10
N HIS A 243 -20.82 -6.45 4.01
CA HIS A 243 -20.43 -7.34 2.92
C HIS A 243 -20.95 -6.87 1.55
N SER A 244 -22.15 -6.30 1.50
CA SER A 244 -22.73 -5.76 0.26
C SER A 244 -21.92 -4.61 -0.32
N LEU A 245 -21.29 -3.80 0.53
CA LEU A 245 -20.39 -2.71 0.12
C LEU A 245 -19.05 -3.21 -0.42
N GLY A 246 -18.71 -4.48 -0.22
CA GLY A 246 -17.47 -5.09 -0.71
C GLY A 246 -16.20 -4.67 0.05
N ILE A 247 -16.31 -3.95 1.16
CA ILE A 247 -15.16 -3.52 1.98
C ILE A 247 -14.49 -4.68 2.73
N ASP A 248 -15.10 -5.86 2.75
CA ASP A 248 -14.53 -7.11 3.27
C ASP A 248 -13.69 -7.86 2.23
N ARG A 249 -13.64 -7.39 0.99
CA ARG A 249 -12.88 -8.03 -0.08
C ARG A 249 -11.43 -7.59 -0.05
N GLN A 250 -10.55 -8.51 -0.39
CA GLN A 250 -9.16 -8.15 -0.63
C GLN A 250 -9.09 -7.21 -1.83
N VAL A 251 -8.45 -6.07 -1.66
CA VAL A 251 -8.20 -5.14 -2.77
C VAL A 251 -7.24 -5.81 -3.74
N ASN A 252 -7.64 -5.93 -5.00
CA ASN A 252 -6.79 -6.48 -6.05
C ASN A 252 -5.80 -5.40 -6.52
N MET A 253 -4.74 -5.21 -5.76
CA MET A 253 -3.64 -4.31 -6.11
C MET A 253 -2.54 -5.07 -6.85
N GLN A 254 -1.86 -4.36 -7.75
CA GLN A 254 -0.70 -4.87 -8.48
C GLN A 254 0.57 -4.91 -7.62
N LEU A 255 0.44 -4.75 -6.30
CA LEU A 255 1.48 -4.89 -5.31
C LEU A 255 1.29 -6.18 -4.52
N ASN A 256 2.36 -6.95 -4.38
CA ASN A 256 2.34 -8.17 -3.56
C ASN A 256 2.16 -7.85 -2.08
N GLY A 257 1.49 -8.73 -1.33
CA GLY A 257 1.37 -8.66 0.13
C GLY A 257 0.06 -8.10 0.66
N GLY A 258 -0.95 -7.83 -0.19
CA GLY A 258 -2.26 -7.36 0.25
C GLY A 258 -2.93 -8.32 1.24
N LEU A 259 -3.43 -7.78 2.36
CA LEU A 259 -4.11 -8.53 3.39
C LEU A 259 -5.63 -8.43 3.24
N LYS A 260 -6.33 -9.56 3.44
CA LYS A 260 -7.78 -9.55 3.49
C LYS A 260 -8.28 -8.87 4.78
N PRO A 261 -9.28 -7.96 4.71
CA PRO A 261 -9.93 -7.39 5.87
C PRO A 261 -10.52 -8.45 6.81
N ILE A 262 -10.62 -8.13 8.09
CA ILE A 262 -11.23 -9.01 9.11
C ILE A 262 -12.50 -8.35 9.61
N ILE A 263 -13.65 -8.95 9.29
CA ILE A 263 -14.96 -8.58 9.83
C ILE A 263 -15.45 -9.74 10.68
N LYS A 264 -15.83 -9.44 11.92
CA LYS A 264 -16.40 -10.44 12.83
C LYS A 264 -17.85 -10.67 12.46
N ASP A 265 -18.20 -11.92 12.18
CA ASP A 265 -19.56 -12.34 11.85
C ASP A 265 -20.19 -13.02 13.08
N PRO A 266 -21.34 -12.52 13.60
CA PRO A 266 -22.01 -13.10 14.77
C PRO A 266 -22.47 -14.54 14.57
N ARG A 267 -22.68 -14.96 13.32
CA ARG A 267 -23.07 -16.35 12.96
C ARG A 267 -21.93 -17.34 13.10
N ARG A 268 -20.67 -16.87 13.08
CA ARG A 268 -19.50 -17.74 13.24
C ARG A 268 -19.21 -17.95 14.71
N LYS A 269 -19.61 -19.09 15.26
CA LYS A 269 -19.19 -19.51 16.61
C LYS A 269 -17.66 -19.59 16.66
N LYS A 270 -17.09 -19.03 17.73
CA LYS A 270 -15.67 -19.19 18.06
C LYS A 270 -15.32 -20.63 18.35
#